data_36a5b89f8e887b6a9db56dfaac63b492
#
_entry.id   36a5b89f8e887b6a9db56dfaac63b492
#
_cell.length_a   1.000
_cell.length_b   1.000
_cell.length_c   1.000
_cell.angle_alpha   90.00
_cell.angle_beta   90.00
_cell.angle_gamma   90.00
#
_symmetry.space_group_name_H-M   'P 1'
#
loop_
_entity.id
_entity.type
_entity.pdbx_description
1 polymer ?
#
loop_
_entity_poly.entity_id
_entity_poly.type
_entity_poly.pdbx_seq_one_letter_code
_entity_poly.pdbx_strand_id
1 'polypeptide(L)'
;EFVAKFIGETNIIDGVMLEDDLVMFEDKKFACRARGYNKNQKVDVVIRPEHLDIVPRAEGMLKGTVKSQLFKGMHYETVVETRVGTSITVKMQVSQDRPVFNEEKGEKISANAFLLDVEDVEELDEAKIVALASAEAWDAETEEPISIKTVEYDIKPETGNYTVTFSTANETSITVKVLVVAENRVESKVYQEEIYAMNFFKKVEDIQESIALDTDLETWASASAWSLEDGEQVEITDVKYDFDPENITPGVYDVTFSTEGYEYKVSTTHAYEEGEQVGLVFRPEDIHVMKKEGQW
;
A
#
# COMPACT_ATOMS: atom_id res chain seq x y z
N GLU A 1 -22.61 17.90 13.35
CA GLU A 1 -21.45 18.74 12.92
C GLU A 1 -21.61 20.19 13.36
N PHE A 2 -22.75 20.82 13.07
CA PHE A 2 -22.97 22.26 13.40
C PHE A 2 -22.88 22.55 14.91
N VAL A 3 -23.39 21.66 15.77
CA VAL A 3 -23.38 21.86 17.25
C VAL A 3 -21.98 21.65 17.84
N ALA A 4 -21.20 20.69 17.31
CA ALA A 4 -19.85 20.42 17.80
C ALA A 4 -18.87 21.56 17.44
N LYS A 5 -18.99 22.15 16.25
CA LYS A 5 -18.19 23.32 15.82
C LYS A 5 -18.53 24.61 16.58
N PHE A 6 -19.73 24.69 17.19
CA PHE A 6 -20.17 25.89 17.94
C PHE A 6 -19.55 26.01 19.35
N ILE A 7 -18.96 24.91 19.89
CA ILE A 7 -18.42 24.83 21.26
C ILE A 7 -16.87 24.92 21.29
N GLY A 8 -16.21 25.23 20.18
CA GLY A 8 -14.74 25.33 20.09
C GLY A 8 -14.12 24.39 19.06
N GLU A 9 -12.80 24.45 18.93
CA GLU A 9 -12.06 23.55 18.04
C GLU A 9 -12.21 22.09 18.53
N THR A 10 -12.52 21.18 17.61
CA THR A 10 -12.84 19.78 17.94
C THR A 10 -12.38 18.90 16.79
N ASN A 11 -11.76 17.79 17.11
CA ASN A 11 -11.50 16.72 16.16
C ASN A 11 -12.79 15.93 15.94
N ILE A 12 -13.23 15.77 14.69
CA ILE A 12 -14.40 14.98 14.31
C ILE A 12 -13.91 13.91 13.33
N ILE A 13 -14.06 12.66 13.72
CA ILE A 13 -13.51 11.50 13.02
C ILE A 13 -14.64 10.55 12.71
N ASP A 14 -14.63 9.94 11.54
CA ASP A 14 -15.55 8.89 11.17
C ASP A 14 -15.32 7.63 12.00
N GLY A 15 -16.41 7.05 12.49
CA GLY A 15 -16.34 5.84 13.29
C GLY A 15 -17.56 4.93 13.14
N VAL A 16 -17.45 3.74 13.71
CA VAL A 16 -18.50 2.74 13.70
C VAL A 16 -18.69 2.18 15.12
N MET A 17 -19.91 2.22 15.63
CA MET A 17 -20.24 1.57 16.90
C MET A 17 -20.24 0.06 16.75
N LEU A 18 -19.42 -0.62 17.53
CA LEU A 18 -19.36 -2.08 17.55
C LEU A 18 -20.39 -2.67 18.51
N GLU A 19 -20.52 -2.07 19.68
CA GLU A 19 -21.46 -2.38 20.74
C GLU A 19 -21.53 -1.18 21.72
N ASP A 20 -22.38 -1.24 22.73
CA ASP A 20 -22.42 -0.22 23.78
C ASP A 20 -21.04 -0.01 24.41
N ASP A 21 -20.66 1.23 24.58
CA ASP A 21 -19.37 1.68 25.15
C ASP A 21 -18.12 1.25 24.34
N LEU A 22 -18.26 0.81 23.07
CA LEU A 22 -17.15 0.42 22.20
C LEU A 22 -17.33 0.97 20.78
N VAL A 23 -16.44 1.85 20.38
CA VAL A 23 -16.38 2.44 19.03
C VAL A 23 -15.12 2.02 18.29
N MET A 24 -15.19 1.91 16.97
CA MET A 24 -14.04 1.70 16.09
C MET A 24 -13.87 2.96 15.24
N PHE A 25 -12.66 3.49 15.20
CA PHE A 25 -12.19 4.52 14.29
C PHE A 25 -10.70 4.30 14.03
N GLU A 26 -10.21 4.74 12.87
CA GLU A 26 -8.84 4.45 12.41
C GLU A 26 -8.46 2.96 12.57
N ASP A 27 -9.38 2.08 12.16
CA ASP A 27 -9.24 0.61 12.22
C ASP A 27 -8.89 0.04 13.60
N LYS A 28 -9.04 0.85 14.65
CA LYS A 28 -8.80 0.43 16.04
C LYS A 28 -10.04 0.58 16.90
N LYS A 29 -10.13 -0.30 17.90
CA LYS A 29 -11.23 -0.33 18.86
C LYS A 29 -10.88 0.52 20.07
N PHE A 30 -11.79 1.43 20.43
CA PHE A 30 -11.65 2.30 21.59
C PHE A 30 -12.86 2.15 22.50
N ALA A 31 -12.59 2.04 23.79
CA ALA A 31 -13.64 2.19 24.78
C ALA A 31 -14.14 3.64 24.79
N CYS A 32 -15.45 3.83 24.92
CA CYS A 32 -16.08 5.14 24.99
C CYS A 32 -17.23 5.11 26.00
N ARG A 33 -17.93 6.25 26.19
CA ARG A 33 -19.17 6.30 26.99
C ARG A 33 -20.34 6.64 26.10
N ALA A 34 -20.76 5.67 25.30
CA ALA A 34 -21.87 5.85 24.34
C ALA A 34 -22.76 4.61 24.29
N ARG A 35 -24.07 4.77 24.48
CA ARG A 35 -25.05 3.70 24.52
C ARG A 35 -26.27 4.00 23.66
N GLY A 36 -26.97 2.95 23.26
CA GLY A 36 -28.20 3.05 22.50
C GLY A 36 -28.00 3.26 21.01
N TYR A 37 -26.85 2.86 20.48
CA TYR A 37 -26.54 2.80 19.07
C TYR A 37 -26.73 1.38 18.53
N ASN A 38 -27.08 1.26 17.26
CA ASN A 38 -27.13 -0.04 16.61
C ASN A 38 -25.71 -0.56 16.34
N LYS A 39 -25.56 -1.89 16.34
CA LYS A 39 -24.29 -2.51 15.93
C LYS A 39 -23.97 -2.14 14.49
N ASN A 40 -22.72 -1.76 14.25
CA ASN A 40 -22.21 -1.27 12.97
C ASN A 40 -22.84 0.07 12.49
N GLN A 41 -23.44 0.82 13.41
CA GLN A 41 -23.95 2.16 13.09
C GLN A 41 -22.78 3.10 12.87
N LYS A 42 -22.79 3.82 11.74
CA LYS A 42 -21.85 4.92 11.46
C LYS A 42 -22.10 6.08 12.41
N VAL A 43 -21.05 6.67 12.92
CA VAL A 43 -21.10 7.73 13.92
C VAL A 43 -19.97 8.73 13.68
N ASP A 44 -20.15 9.94 14.20
CA ASP A 44 -19.07 10.91 14.36
C ASP A 44 -18.44 10.72 15.73
N VAL A 45 -17.14 10.48 15.78
CA VAL A 45 -16.34 10.46 17.01
C VAL A 45 -15.79 11.85 17.23
N VAL A 46 -16.11 12.45 18.37
CA VAL A 46 -15.82 13.84 18.69
C VAL A 46 -14.86 13.89 19.87
N ILE A 47 -13.68 14.46 19.66
CA ILE A 47 -12.62 14.52 20.65
C ILE A 47 -12.05 15.95 20.69
N ARG A 48 -11.94 16.53 21.88
CA ARG A 48 -11.38 17.87 22.03
C ARG A 48 -9.85 17.84 22.05
N PRO A 49 -9.18 18.84 21.45
CA PRO A 49 -7.72 18.90 21.42
C PRO A 49 -7.04 18.82 22.79
N GLU A 50 -7.67 19.39 23.82
CA GLU A 50 -7.19 19.37 25.20
C GLU A 50 -7.34 18.02 25.92
N HIS A 51 -8.06 17.09 25.33
CA HIS A 51 -8.28 15.74 25.85
C HIS A 51 -7.39 14.67 25.20
N LEU A 52 -6.53 15.08 24.27
CA LEU A 52 -5.56 14.23 23.63
C LEU A 52 -4.18 14.43 24.26
N ASP A 53 -3.55 13.33 24.61
CA ASP A 53 -2.17 13.34 25.10
C ASP A 53 -1.24 12.85 23.99
N ILE A 54 -0.16 13.59 23.72
CA ILE A 54 0.96 13.16 22.87
C ILE A 54 1.98 12.45 23.74
N VAL A 55 2.34 11.24 23.35
CA VAL A 55 3.30 10.36 24.05
C VAL A 55 4.37 9.86 23.08
N PRO A 56 5.46 9.25 23.56
CA PRO A 56 6.39 8.54 22.68
C PRO A 56 5.66 7.53 21.79
N ARG A 57 6.06 7.42 20.53
CA ARG A 57 5.37 6.62 19.50
C ARG A 57 5.02 5.18 19.95
N ALA A 58 5.90 4.55 20.75
CA ALA A 58 5.71 3.18 21.22
C ALA A 58 4.56 3.03 22.24
N GLU A 59 4.20 4.12 22.95
CA GLU A 59 3.20 4.15 24.01
C GLU A 59 1.81 4.58 23.49
N GLY A 60 1.73 5.17 22.29
CA GLY A 60 0.50 5.68 21.72
C GLY A 60 -0.47 4.59 21.27
N MET A 61 -1.75 4.84 21.50
CA MET A 61 -2.85 4.04 20.97
C MET A 61 -2.98 4.20 19.47
N LEU A 62 -2.84 5.42 18.94
CA LEU A 62 -2.59 5.72 17.53
C LEU A 62 -1.17 6.23 17.34
N LYS A 63 -0.63 6.04 16.15
CA LYS A 63 0.70 6.52 15.78
C LYS A 63 0.54 7.59 14.72
N GLY A 64 1.25 8.70 14.89
CA GLY A 64 1.16 9.81 13.97
C GLY A 64 2.50 10.53 13.78
N THR A 65 2.48 11.50 12.89
CA THR A 65 3.59 12.40 12.58
C THR A 65 3.14 13.83 12.84
N VAL A 66 3.96 14.61 13.51
CA VAL A 66 3.70 16.03 13.73
C VAL A 66 3.81 16.78 12.39
N LYS A 67 2.72 17.39 11.93
CA LYS A 67 2.67 18.19 10.69
C LYS A 67 2.98 19.65 10.94
N SER A 68 2.52 20.20 12.04
CA SER A 68 2.78 21.58 12.42
C SER A 68 2.58 21.79 13.91
N GLN A 69 3.20 22.82 14.45
CA GLN A 69 2.98 23.27 15.81
C GLN A 69 2.94 24.80 15.87
N LEU A 70 1.94 25.36 16.55
CA LEU A 70 1.78 26.78 16.74
C LEU A 70 1.60 27.13 18.23
N PHE A 71 2.42 28.04 18.73
CA PHE A 71 2.29 28.54 20.09
C PHE A 71 1.12 29.53 20.22
N LYS A 72 0.15 29.24 21.07
CA LYS A 72 -1.08 30.04 21.32
C LYS A 72 -1.00 30.88 22.61
N GLY A 73 0.20 31.17 23.08
CA GLY A 73 0.42 32.02 24.25
C GLY A 73 0.58 31.25 25.59
N MET A 74 -0.21 30.22 25.84
CA MET A 74 -0.12 29.38 27.06
C MET A 74 0.09 27.90 26.75
N HIS A 75 -0.24 27.46 25.56
CA HIS A 75 -0.07 26.09 25.09
C HIS A 75 0.31 26.10 23.62
N TYR A 76 0.76 24.98 23.13
CA TYR A 76 0.96 24.72 21.71
C TYR A 76 -0.27 24.01 21.15
N GLU A 77 -0.74 24.45 20.00
CA GLU A 77 -1.63 23.69 19.13
C GLU A 77 -0.75 22.89 18.18
N THR A 78 -0.79 21.58 18.30
CA THR A 78 -0.01 20.64 17.50
C THR A 78 -0.95 19.87 16.60
N VAL A 79 -0.67 19.87 15.30
CA VAL A 79 -1.38 19.03 14.32
C VAL A 79 -0.60 17.74 14.16
N VAL A 80 -1.23 16.63 14.48
CA VAL A 80 -0.67 15.29 14.31
C VAL A 80 -1.49 14.57 13.25
N GLU A 81 -0.87 14.22 12.14
CA GLU A 81 -1.45 13.36 11.12
C GLU A 81 -1.23 11.91 11.54
N THR A 82 -2.33 11.19 11.70
CA THR A 82 -2.27 9.75 11.89
C THR A 82 -2.26 9.06 10.53
N ARG A 83 -1.47 8.02 10.44
CA ARG A 83 -1.32 7.27 9.21
C ARG A 83 -2.38 6.21 9.12
N VAL A 84 -3.60 6.52 8.80
CA VAL A 84 -4.48 5.43 8.38
C VAL A 84 -5.75 5.98 7.76
N GLY A 85 -5.68 6.32 6.53
CA GLY A 85 -6.74 6.09 5.58
C GLY A 85 -6.81 4.60 5.27
N THR A 86 -7.54 4.21 4.26
CA THR A 86 -7.54 2.83 3.78
C THR A 86 -6.17 2.52 3.18
N SER A 87 -5.59 1.40 3.54
CA SER A 87 -4.26 1.01 3.04
C SER A 87 -4.25 -0.40 2.46
N ILE A 88 -3.41 -0.60 1.46
CA ILE A 88 -3.16 -1.90 0.83
C ILE A 88 -1.66 -2.12 0.67
N THR A 89 -1.20 -3.32 1.04
CA THR A 89 0.18 -3.75 0.82
C THR A 89 0.23 -4.78 -0.29
N VAL A 90 1.04 -4.51 -1.28
CA VAL A 90 1.29 -5.41 -2.40
C VAL A 90 2.74 -5.85 -2.45
N LYS A 91 3.02 -6.94 -3.16
CA LYS A 91 4.36 -7.46 -3.37
C LYS A 91 4.95 -6.93 -4.68
N MET A 92 6.15 -6.37 -4.61
CA MET A 92 6.97 -6.04 -5.76
C MET A 92 8.08 -7.08 -5.89
N GLN A 93 8.13 -7.76 -7.02
CA GLN A 93 9.23 -8.65 -7.33
C GLN A 93 10.27 -7.93 -8.17
N VAL A 94 11.51 -7.91 -7.70
CA VAL A 94 12.64 -7.27 -8.37
C VAL A 94 13.57 -8.32 -8.95
N SER A 95 13.99 -8.13 -10.19
CA SER A 95 15.01 -8.94 -10.83
C SER A 95 16.11 -8.09 -11.45
N GLN A 96 17.19 -8.78 -11.80
CA GLN A 96 18.24 -8.23 -12.64
C GLN A 96 18.49 -9.24 -13.76
N ASP A 97 18.09 -8.87 -14.96
CA ASP A 97 18.25 -9.73 -16.12
C ASP A 97 19.69 -9.69 -16.60
N ARG A 98 20.27 -10.85 -16.73
CA ARG A 98 21.58 -11.03 -17.36
C ARG A 98 21.45 -12.14 -18.38
N PRO A 99 21.84 -11.91 -19.64
CA PRO A 99 21.90 -12.97 -20.62
C PRO A 99 22.80 -14.12 -20.12
N VAL A 100 22.32 -15.33 -20.30
CA VAL A 100 23.13 -16.52 -20.06
C VAL A 100 23.96 -16.79 -21.32
N PHE A 101 25.27 -16.86 -21.16
CA PHE A 101 26.20 -17.19 -22.23
C PHE A 101 26.67 -18.66 -22.07
N ASN A 102 26.44 -19.45 -23.09
CA ASN A 102 26.93 -20.82 -23.18
C ASN A 102 28.19 -20.82 -24.07
N GLU A 103 29.37 -20.81 -23.44
CA GLU A 103 30.65 -20.76 -24.14
C GLU A 103 30.88 -21.99 -25.04
N GLU A 104 30.40 -23.17 -24.64
CA GLU A 104 30.58 -24.41 -25.42
C GLU A 104 29.79 -24.41 -26.72
N LYS A 105 28.66 -23.72 -26.73
CA LYS A 105 27.75 -23.63 -27.87
C LYS A 105 27.88 -22.33 -28.65
N GLY A 106 28.56 -21.33 -28.10
CA GLY A 106 28.63 -19.98 -28.68
C GLY A 106 27.29 -19.26 -28.73
N GLU A 107 26.36 -19.59 -27.84
CA GLU A 107 24.99 -19.03 -27.82
C GLU A 107 24.75 -18.19 -26.60
N LYS A 108 23.97 -17.14 -26.76
CA LYS A 108 23.38 -16.36 -25.68
C LYS A 108 21.88 -16.49 -25.69
N ILE A 109 21.29 -16.51 -24.50
CA ILE A 109 19.85 -16.50 -24.28
C ILE A 109 19.50 -15.51 -23.19
N SER A 110 18.44 -14.74 -23.39
CA SER A 110 17.88 -13.78 -22.44
C SER A 110 16.38 -13.95 -22.33
N ALA A 111 15.85 -13.79 -21.14
CA ALA A 111 14.42 -13.72 -20.90
C ALA A 111 14.18 -12.91 -19.63
N ASN A 112 13.01 -12.25 -19.55
CA ASN A 112 12.60 -11.46 -18.42
C ASN A 112 11.62 -12.26 -17.57
N ALA A 113 11.69 -12.10 -16.27
CA ALA A 113 10.59 -12.49 -15.41
C ALA A 113 9.36 -11.62 -15.72
N PHE A 114 8.17 -12.15 -15.56
CA PHE A 114 6.93 -11.45 -15.91
C PHE A 114 5.83 -11.71 -14.88
N LEU A 115 4.80 -10.88 -14.95
CA LEU A 115 3.61 -10.96 -14.13
C LEU A 115 2.46 -11.49 -15.00
N LEU A 116 1.56 -12.25 -14.39
CA LEU A 116 0.42 -12.85 -15.03
C LEU A 116 -0.78 -12.82 -14.10
N ASP A 117 -1.93 -12.39 -14.58
CA ASP A 117 -3.17 -12.50 -13.83
C ASP A 117 -3.65 -13.96 -13.74
N VAL A 118 -4.22 -14.33 -12.60
CA VAL A 118 -4.77 -15.66 -12.36
C VAL A 118 -5.78 -16.06 -13.44
N GLU A 119 -6.57 -15.09 -13.91
CA GLU A 119 -7.60 -15.31 -14.94
C GLU A 119 -7.02 -15.64 -16.31
N ASP A 120 -5.82 -15.16 -16.62
CA ASP A 120 -5.15 -15.35 -17.91
C ASP A 120 -4.38 -16.67 -18.02
N VAL A 121 -4.20 -17.39 -16.91
CA VAL A 121 -3.41 -18.63 -16.87
C VAL A 121 -4.01 -19.72 -17.77
N GLU A 122 -5.33 -19.82 -17.83
CA GLU A 122 -5.98 -20.86 -18.65
C GLU A 122 -5.83 -20.61 -20.17
N GLU A 123 -5.52 -19.38 -20.56
CA GLU A 123 -5.33 -19.00 -21.98
C GLU A 123 -3.86 -18.99 -22.43
N LEU A 124 -2.92 -19.44 -21.55
CA LEU A 124 -1.50 -19.45 -21.88
C LEU A 124 -1.15 -20.51 -22.92
N ASP A 125 -0.30 -20.08 -23.85
CA ASP A 125 0.43 -20.94 -24.75
C ASP A 125 1.93 -20.56 -24.76
N GLU A 126 2.76 -21.40 -25.37
CA GLU A 126 4.21 -21.17 -25.45
C GLU A 126 4.55 -19.83 -26.13
N ALA A 127 3.80 -19.42 -27.16
CA ALA A 127 4.05 -18.18 -27.90
C ALA A 127 3.75 -16.95 -27.04
N LYS A 128 2.66 -16.98 -26.27
CA LYS A 128 2.33 -15.94 -25.28
C LYS A 128 3.40 -15.84 -24.21
N ILE A 129 3.87 -16.97 -23.70
CA ILE A 129 4.92 -17.01 -22.67
C ILE A 129 6.23 -16.43 -23.21
N VAL A 130 6.66 -16.79 -24.40
CA VAL A 130 7.85 -16.21 -25.05
C VAL A 130 7.71 -14.69 -25.22
N ALA A 131 6.52 -14.22 -25.63
CA ALA A 131 6.25 -12.78 -25.79
C ALA A 131 6.26 -12.04 -24.45
N LEU A 132 5.59 -12.58 -23.41
CA LEU A 132 5.56 -11.98 -22.08
C LEU A 132 6.96 -11.88 -21.46
N ALA A 133 7.76 -12.94 -21.61
CA ALA A 133 9.13 -12.95 -21.13
C ALA A 133 10.11 -12.18 -22.01
N SER A 134 9.69 -11.71 -23.20
CA SER A 134 10.60 -11.18 -24.23
C SER A 134 11.82 -12.12 -24.42
N ALA A 135 11.55 -13.42 -24.49
CA ALA A 135 12.62 -14.42 -24.55
C ALA A 135 13.27 -14.45 -25.93
N GLU A 136 14.58 -14.25 -25.96
CA GLU A 136 15.40 -14.17 -27.18
C GLU A 136 16.69 -14.99 -27.02
N ALA A 137 17.17 -15.55 -28.12
CA ALA A 137 18.48 -16.18 -28.17
C ALA A 137 19.20 -15.79 -29.48
N TRP A 138 20.55 -15.76 -29.44
CA TRP A 138 21.37 -15.38 -30.57
C TRP A 138 22.75 -16.02 -30.50
N ASP A 139 23.37 -16.16 -31.65
CA ASP A 139 24.76 -16.53 -31.79
C ASP A 139 25.68 -15.45 -31.22
N ALA A 140 26.62 -15.83 -30.36
CA ALA A 140 27.42 -14.86 -29.60
C ALA A 140 28.46 -14.11 -30.43
N GLU A 141 28.85 -14.64 -31.63
CA GLU A 141 29.84 -14.04 -32.52
C GLU A 141 29.18 -13.24 -33.63
N THR A 142 28.11 -13.79 -34.24
CA THR A 142 27.46 -13.20 -35.40
C THR A 142 26.26 -12.31 -35.05
N GLU A 143 25.77 -12.42 -33.83
CA GLU A 143 24.55 -11.76 -33.33
C GLU A 143 23.27 -12.18 -34.12
N GLU A 144 23.34 -13.27 -34.90
CA GLU A 144 22.18 -13.79 -35.61
C GLU A 144 21.18 -14.42 -34.63
N PRO A 145 19.85 -14.19 -34.80
CA PRO A 145 18.84 -14.71 -33.88
C PRO A 145 18.73 -16.25 -34.00
N ILE A 146 18.60 -16.88 -32.85
CA ILE A 146 18.37 -18.33 -32.68
C ILE A 146 16.96 -18.53 -32.14
N SER A 147 16.23 -19.51 -32.67
CA SER A 147 14.87 -19.80 -32.19
C SER A 147 14.87 -20.44 -30.80
N ILE A 148 14.00 -19.99 -29.95
CA ILE A 148 13.61 -20.72 -28.72
C ILE A 148 12.92 -22.02 -29.17
N LYS A 149 13.42 -23.15 -28.69
CA LYS A 149 12.96 -24.48 -29.12
C LYS A 149 11.99 -25.11 -28.13
N THR A 150 12.22 -24.88 -26.85
CA THR A 150 11.43 -25.49 -25.78
C THR A 150 11.08 -24.44 -24.73
N VAL A 151 9.84 -24.46 -24.28
CA VAL A 151 9.32 -23.66 -23.17
C VAL A 151 8.73 -24.62 -22.13
N GLU A 152 9.39 -24.76 -20.98
CA GLU A 152 8.96 -25.66 -19.92
C GLU A 152 8.41 -24.82 -18.77
N TYR A 153 7.16 -25.08 -18.34
CA TYR A 153 6.50 -24.37 -17.26
C TYR A 153 5.49 -25.23 -16.52
N ASP A 154 5.24 -24.90 -15.24
CA ASP A 154 4.21 -25.52 -14.39
C ASP A 154 3.39 -24.39 -13.70
N ILE A 155 2.93 -23.43 -14.48
CA ILE A 155 2.11 -22.31 -14.00
C ILE A 155 0.69 -22.81 -13.75
N LYS A 156 0.16 -22.53 -12.55
CA LYS A 156 -1.20 -22.90 -12.14
C LYS A 156 -2.07 -21.67 -12.00
N PRO A 157 -3.41 -21.79 -12.16
CA PRO A 157 -4.35 -20.68 -11.94
C PRO A 157 -4.55 -20.39 -10.44
N GLU A 158 -3.47 -20.19 -9.74
CA GLU A 158 -3.39 -19.86 -8.32
C GLU A 158 -2.29 -18.82 -8.12
N THR A 159 -2.55 -17.84 -7.24
CA THR A 159 -1.53 -16.83 -6.90
C THR A 159 -0.27 -17.48 -6.35
N GLY A 160 0.89 -17.04 -6.83
CA GLY A 160 2.15 -17.60 -6.38
C GLY A 160 3.32 -17.35 -7.31
N ASN A 161 4.49 -17.84 -6.90
CA ASN A 161 5.71 -17.77 -7.69
C ASN A 161 5.91 -19.07 -8.45
N TYR A 162 6.05 -18.96 -9.75
CA TYR A 162 6.31 -20.05 -10.68
C TYR A 162 7.61 -19.80 -11.44
N THR A 163 8.00 -20.74 -12.27
CA THR A 163 9.18 -20.62 -13.12
C THR A 163 8.88 -21.07 -14.54
N VAL A 164 9.57 -20.44 -15.48
CA VAL A 164 9.58 -20.85 -16.90
C VAL A 164 11.02 -21.02 -17.34
N THR A 165 11.30 -22.12 -18.02
CA THR A 165 12.61 -22.38 -18.63
C THR A 165 12.50 -22.34 -20.14
N PHE A 166 13.29 -21.48 -20.77
CA PHE A 166 13.44 -21.37 -22.22
C PHE A 166 14.73 -22.03 -22.64
N SER A 167 14.70 -22.78 -23.74
CA SER A 167 15.90 -23.45 -24.25
C SER A 167 15.99 -23.38 -25.76
N THR A 168 17.21 -23.28 -26.28
CA THR A 168 17.53 -23.44 -27.72
C THR A 168 17.61 -24.91 -28.10
N ALA A 169 17.78 -25.19 -29.40
CA ALA A 169 17.98 -26.55 -29.89
C ALA A 169 19.29 -27.19 -29.40
N ASN A 170 20.28 -26.40 -29.01
CA ASN A 170 21.56 -26.84 -28.48
C ASN A 170 21.59 -26.85 -26.95
N GLU A 171 20.41 -26.80 -26.28
CA GLU A 171 20.25 -26.88 -24.83
C GLU A 171 20.85 -25.67 -24.05
N THR A 172 21.10 -24.53 -24.71
CA THR A 172 21.36 -23.29 -24.00
C THR A 172 20.04 -22.80 -23.38
N SER A 173 20.00 -22.62 -22.08
CA SER A 173 18.76 -22.39 -21.36
C SER A 173 18.85 -21.26 -20.34
N ILE A 174 17.71 -20.62 -20.08
CA ILE A 174 17.49 -19.63 -19.02
C ILE A 174 16.18 -19.93 -18.31
N THR A 175 16.18 -19.83 -16.98
CA THR A 175 14.98 -19.95 -16.17
C THR A 175 14.64 -18.61 -15.55
N VAL A 176 13.40 -18.17 -15.74
CA VAL A 176 12.89 -16.91 -15.16
C VAL A 176 11.72 -17.18 -14.23
N LYS A 177 11.46 -16.22 -13.36
CA LYS A 177 10.33 -16.28 -12.43
C LYS A 177 9.07 -15.67 -13.06
N VAL A 178 7.93 -16.23 -12.69
CA VAL A 178 6.60 -15.71 -13.01
C VAL A 178 5.85 -15.50 -11.71
N LEU A 179 5.34 -14.30 -11.50
CA LEU A 179 4.45 -14.00 -10.39
C LEU A 179 3.01 -14.04 -10.91
N VAL A 180 2.24 -15.05 -10.49
CA VAL A 180 0.80 -15.09 -10.75
C VAL A 180 0.11 -14.33 -9.63
N VAL A 181 -0.69 -13.34 -10.00
CA VAL A 181 -1.35 -12.38 -9.10
C VAL A 181 -2.87 -12.45 -9.25
N ALA A 182 -3.57 -12.10 -8.19
CA ALA A 182 -4.99 -11.76 -8.23
C ALA A 182 -5.15 -10.27 -7.95
N GLU A 183 -6.30 -9.75 -8.33
CA GLU A 183 -6.70 -8.41 -7.96
C GLU A 183 -6.71 -8.26 -6.44
N ASN A 184 -5.97 -7.29 -5.92
CA ASN A 184 -5.97 -6.97 -4.50
C ASN A 184 -6.84 -5.74 -4.23
N ARG A 185 -7.81 -5.89 -3.33
CA ARG A 185 -8.77 -4.86 -2.99
C ARG A 185 -9.03 -4.86 -1.49
N VAL A 186 -9.04 -3.68 -0.89
CA VAL A 186 -9.34 -3.49 0.53
C VAL A 186 -10.43 -2.45 0.68
N GLU A 187 -11.53 -2.82 1.34
CA GLU A 187 -12.59 -1.90 1.72
C GLU A 187 -12.47 -1.51 3.18
N SER A 188 -12.53 -0.22 3.48
CA SER A 188 -12.67 0.30 4.83
C SER A 188 -14.10 0.76 5.09
N LYS A 189 -14.75 0.14 6.06
CA LYS A 189 -16.08 0.57 6.51
C LYS A 189 -16.04 1.83 7.36
N VAL A 190 -14.89 2.15 7.91
CA VAL A 190 -14.67 3.33 8.73
C VAL A 190 -14.51 4.56 7.85
N TYR A 191 -13.57 4.49 6.89
CA TYR A 191 -13.30 5.58 5.95
C TYR A 191 -14.30 5.65 4.80
N GLN A 192 -15.12 4.61 4.62
CA GLN A 192 -16.01 4.46 3.48
C GLN A 192 -15.27 4.58 2.15
N GLU A 193 -14.13 3.94 2.09
CA GLU A 193 -13.23 3.93 0.94
C GLU A 193 -12.89 2.51 0.54
N GLU A 194 -12.54 2.37 -0.72
CA GLU A 194 -11.97 1.17 -1.29
C GLU A 194 -10.64 1.53 -1.93
N ILE A 195 -9.60 0.78 -1.63
CA ILE A 195 -8.30 0.91 -2.25
C ILE A 195 -7.95 -0.38 -2.98
N TYR A 196 -7.38 -0.22 -4.16
CA TYR A 196 -6.95 -1.28 -5.05
C TYR A 196 -5.48 -1.09 -5.42
N ALA A 197 -4.71 -2.17 -5.49
CA ALA A 197 -3.39 -2.19 -6.09
C ALA A 197 -3.01 -3.61 -6.49
N MET A 198 -2.17 -3.73 -7.52
CA MET A 198 -1.69 -5.03 -8.01
C MET A 198 -0.27 -5.31 -7.51
N ASN A 199 0.03 -6.60 -7.29
CA ASN A 199 1.42 -7.02 -7.22
C ASN A 199 2.09 -6.79 -8.58
N PHE A 200 3.36 -6.42 -8.60
CA PHE A 200 4.02 -6.06 -9.84
C PHE A 200 5.48 -6.49 -9.87
N PHE A 201 6.05 -6.41 -11.04
CA PHE A 201 7.42 -6.82 -11.33
C PHE A 201 8.24 -5.65 -11.87
N LYS A 202 9.49 -5.50 -11.39
CA LYS A 202 10.42 -4.47 -11.87
C LYS A 202 11.86 -5.00 -11.93
N LYS A 203 12.69 -4.33 -12.73
CA LYS A 203 14.13 -4.54 -12.73
C LYS A 203 14.80 -3.62 -11.72
N VAL A 204 15.96 -4.01 -11.23
CA VAL A 204 16.80 -3.16 -10.38
C VAL A 204 17.02 -1.79 -11.01
N GLU A 205 17.31 -1.77 -12.33
CA GLU A 205 17.57 -0.55 -13.11
C GLU A 205 16.36 0.40 -13.12
N ASP A 206 15.13 -0.11 -13.31
CA ASP A 206 13.91 0.69 -13.34
C ASP A 206 13.72 1.49 -12.04
N ILE A 207 14.07 0.87 -10.91
CA ILE A 207 13.92 1.48 -9.58
C ILE A 207 15.02 2.50 -9.33
N GLN A 208 16.28 2.17 -9.67
CA GLN A 208 17.43 3.04 -9.48
C GLN A 208 17.41 4.28 -10.39
N GLU A 209 16.78 4.20 -11.56
CA GLU A 209 16.65 5.31 -12.51
C GLU A 209 15.42 6.18 -12.25
N SER A 210 14.49 5.74 -11.38
CA SER A 210 13.30 6.51 -11.05
C SER A 210 13.65 7.82 -10.34
N ILE A 211 13.11 8.91 -10.83
CA ILE A 211 13.25 10.26 -10.24
C ILE A 211 12.06 10.68 -9.39
N ALA A 212 10.98 9.92 -9.43
CA ALA A 212 9.75 10.15 -8.69
C ALA A 212 9.16 8.81 -8.22
N LEU A 213 9.93 8.08 -7.41
CA LEU A 213 9.67 6.66 -7.11
C LEU A 213 8.27 6.40 -6.57
N ASP A 214 7.75 7.24 -5.67
CA ASP A 214 6.41 7.05 -5.11
C ASP A 214 5.33 7.05 -6.19
N THR A 215 5.37 8.03 -7.11
CA THR A 215 4.46 8.12 -8.27
C THR A 215 4.64 6.97 -9.25
N ASP A 216 5.88 6.54 -9.46
CA ASP A 216 6.17 5.40 -10.33
C ASP A 216 5.66 4.10 -9.70
N LEU A 217 5.82 3.90 -8.40
CA LEU A 217 5.28 2.75 -7.66
C LEU A 217 3.74 2.70 -7.74
N GLU A 218 3.04 3.83 -7.57
CA GLU A 218 1.59 3.90 -7.76
C GLU A 218 1.18 3.49 -9.18
N THR A 219 1.87 4.03 -10.17
CA THR A 219 1.62 3.72 -11.60
C THR A 219 1.88 2.24 -11.89
N TRP A 220 2.99 1.69 -11.41
CA TRP A 220 3.37 0.30 -11.64
C TRP A 220 2.44 -0.70 -10.96
N ALA A 221 1.94 -0.35 -9.77
CA ALA A 221 0.95 -1.15 -9.05
C ALA A 221 -0.49 -0.90 -9.53
N SER A 222 -0.71 0.04 -10.46
CA SER A 222 -2.06 0.53 -10.82
C SER A 222 -2.87 0.89 -9.58
N ALA A 223 -2.20 1.48 -8.59
CA ALA A 223 -2.83 1.80 -7.31
C ALA A 223 -3.87 2.92 -7.48
N SER A 224 -5.03 2.74 -6.85
CA SER A 224 -6.14 3.69 -6.93
C SER A 224 -7.12 3.49 -5.77
N ALA A 225 -7.82 4.55 -5.40
CA ALA A 225 -8.80 4.48 -4.33
C ALA A 225 -10.07 5.27 -4.68
N TRP A 226 -11.20 4.87 -4.12
CA TRP A 226 -12.51 5.48 -4.35
C TRP A 226 -13.31 5.54 -3.05
N SER A 227 -14.12 6.59 -2.95
CA SER A 227 -15.16 6.73 -1.95
C SER A 227 -16.30 5.77 -2.25
N LEU A 228 -16.74 5.00 -1.26
CA LEU A 228 -17.91 4.12 -1.34
C LEU A 228 -19.23 4.88 -1.20
N GLU A 229 -19.22 6.16 -0.83
CA GLU A 229 -20.43 6.97 -0.67
C GLU A 229 -20.92 7.56 -2.00
N ASP A 230 -20.00 8.10 -2.79
CA ASP A 230 -20.31 8.82 -4.04
C ASP A 230 -19.57 8.27 -5.26
N GLY A 231 -18.61 7.36 -5.08
CA GLY A 231 -17.82 6.78 -6.16
C GLY A 231 -16.75 7.73 -6.72
N GLU A 232 -16.47 8.85 -6.04
CA GLU A 232 -15.40 9.76 -6.45
C GLU A 232 -14.03 9.14 -6.13
N GLN A 233 -13.03 9.50 -6.93
CA GLN A 233 -11.66 9.06 -6.72
C GLN A 233 -11.06 9.75 -5.49
N VAL A 234 -10.44 8.95 -4.63
CA VAL A 234 -9.69 9.40 -3.45
C VAL A 234 -8.21 9.38 -3.77
N GLU A 235 -7.48 10.39 -3.34
CA GLU A 235 -6.04 10.50 -3.57
C GLU A 235 -5.26 9.52 -2.69
N ILE A 236 -4.25 8.86 -3.27
CA ILE A 236 -3.24 8.13 -2.51
C ILE A 236 -2.19 9.15 -2.08
N THR A 237 -2.00 9.30 -0.78
CA THR A 237 -1.16 10.37 -0.21
C THR A 237 0.12 9.86 0.44
N ASP A 238 0.23 8.55 0.68
CA ASP A 238 1.41 7.95 1.31
C ASP A 238 1.77 6.62 0.62
N VAL A 239 3.04 6.52 0.21
CA VAL A 239 3.62 5.30 -0.37
C VAL A 239 4.81 4.88 0.49
N LYS A 240 4.79 3.64 0.96
CA LYS A 240 5.87 3.07 1.77
C LYS A 240 6.40 1.80 1.15
N TYR A 241 7.68 1.61 1.31
CA TYR A 241 8.37 0.40 0.86
C TYR A 241 9.47 0.00 1.86
N ASP A 242 9.82 -1.28 1.88
CA ASP A 242 10.76 -1.88 2.82
C ASP A 242 12.17 -2.08 2.23
N PHE A 243 12.55 -1.28 1.23
CA PHE A 243 13.83 -1.34 0.56
C PHE A 243 14.53 0.02 0.46
N ASP A 244 15.83 0.00 0.22
CA ASP A 244 16.64 1.17 -0.14
C ASP A 244 16.76 1.25 -1.67
N PRO A 245 16.19 2.27 -2.34
CA PRO A 245 16.21 2.39 -3.79
C PRO A 245 17.62 2.42 -4.41
N GLU A 246 18.59 3.02 -3.70
CA GLU A 246 19.98 3.13 -4.20
C GLU A 246 20.72 1.79 -4.13
N ASN A 247 20.34 0.93 -3.18
CA ASN A 247 21.01 -0.34 -2.91
C ASN A 247 20.09 -1.56 -3.09
N ILE A 248 19.01 -1.42 -3.87
CA ILE A 248 18.06 -2.53 -4.08
C ILE A 248 18.72 -3.72 -4.78
N THR A 249 18.38 -4.90 -4.33
CA THR A 249 18.86 -6.17 -4.89
C THR A 249 17.69 -7.04 -5.37
N PRO A 250 17.92 -8.06 -6.21
CA PRO A 250 16.86 -8.99 -6.58
C PRO A 250 16.20 -9.63 -5.35
N GLY A 251 14.86 -9.55 -5.25
CA GLY A 251 14.10 -10.03 -4.11
C GLY A 251 12.61 -9.72 -4.22
N VAL A 252 11.88 -9.96 -3.14
CA VAL A 252 10.47 -9.60 -3.00
C VAL A 252 10.35 -8.58 -1.88
N TYR A 253 9.70 -7.47 -2.18
CA TYR A 253 9.56 -6.31 -1.30
C TYR A 253 8.09 -5.96 -1.09
N ASP A 254 7.80 -5.34 0.05
CA ASP A 254 6.48 -4.82 0.37
C ASP A 254 6.36 -3.35 -0.03
N VAL A 255 5.29 -3.04 -0.78
CA VAL A 255 4.90 -1.67 -1.11
C VAL A 255 3.49 -1.44 -0.58
N THR A 256 3.32 -0.41 0.26
CA THR A 256 2.04 -0.05 0.88
C THR A 256 1.59 1.31 0.38
N PHE A 257 0.39 1.37 -0.15
CA PHE A 257 -0.30 2.59 -0.57
C PHE A 257 -1.38 2.92 0.44
N SER A 258 -1.54 4.20 0.77
CA SER A 258 -2.53 4.66 1.74
C SER A 258 -3.18 5.96 1.28
N THR A 259 -4.48 6.11 1.55
CA THR A 259 -5.21 7.36 1.43
C THR A 259 -4.90 8.27 2.61
N GLU A 260 -5.39 9.52 2.59
CA GLU A 260 -5.18 10.45 3.71
C GLU A 260 -5.68 9.89 5.05
N GLY A 261 -4.85 10.07 6.09
CA GLY A 261 -5.23 9.84 7.46
C GLY A 261 -5.97 11.06 8.06
N TYR A 262 -6.43 10.91 9.29
CA TYR A 262 -7.03 12.02 10.02
C TYR A 262 -5.96 12.94 10.60
N GLU A 263 -6.22 14.25 10.54
CA GLU A 263 -5.45 15.25 11.28
C GLU A 263 -6.08 15.50 12.65
N TYR A 264 -5.31 15.28 13.70
CA TYR A 264 -5.68 15.57 15.06
C TYR A 264 -5.06 16.88 15.53
N LYS A 265 -5.88 17.81 16.00
CA LYS A 265 -5.41 18.94 16.77
C LYS A 265 -5.25 18.53 18.23
N VAL A 266 -4.08 18.77 18.79
CA VAL A 266 -3.73 18.43 20.17
C VAL A 266 -3.24 19.67 20.88
N SER A 267 -3.80 19.98 22.05
CA SER A 267 -3.31 21.05 22.92
C SER A 267 -2.27 20.49 23.88
N THR A 268 -1.04 20.94 23.80
CA THR A 268 0.06 20.44 24.63
C THR A 268 0.92 21.58 25.17
N THR A 269 1.58 21.34 26.30
CA THR A 269 2.57 22.27 26.86
C THR A 269 4.00 22.01 26.37
N HIS A 270 4.22 20.90 25.65
CA HIS A 270 5.51 20.55 25.07
C HIS A 270 5.62 21.03 23.64
N ALA A 271 6.84 21.43 23.26
CA ALA A 271 7.20 21.70 21.88
C ALA A 271 7.62 20.39 21.20
N TYR A 272 7.11 20.17 19.99
CA TYR A 272 7.46 19.07 19.09
C TYR A 272 7.98 19.64 17.79
N GLU A 273 8.83 18.89 17.09
CA GLU A 273 9.34 19.28 15.78
C GLU A 273 8.45 18.73 14.67
N GLU A 274 8.33 19.46 13.56
CA GLU A 274 7.66 18.97 12.35
C GLU A 274 8.39 17.71 11.83
N GLY A 275 7.63 16.65 11.50
CA GLY A 275 8.16 15.33 11.14
C GLY A 275 8.41 14.40 12.33
N GLU A 276 8.30 14.88 13.58
CA GLU A 276 8.47 14.04 14.76
C GLU A 276 7.41 12.95 14.84
N GLN A 277 7.85 11.71 15.09
CA GLN A 277 6.98 10.55 15.20
C GLN A 277 6.47 10.40 16.64
N VAL A 278 5.18 10.49 16.81
CA VAL A 278 4.50 10.52 18.11
C VAL A 278 3.41 9.45 18.22
N GLY A 279 2.95 9.23 19.44
CA GLY A 279 1.75 8.46 19.73
C GLY A 279 0.64 9.36 20.30
N LEU A 280 -0.63 9.03 20.01
CA LEU A 280 -1.79 9.66 20.62
C LEU A 280 -2.45 8.70 21.59
N VAL A 281 -2.87 9.22 22.75
CA VAL A 281 -3.60 8.47 23.77
C VAL A 281 -4.98 9.08 23.99
N PHE A 282 -5.97 8.23 24.08
CA PHE A 282 -7.38 8.55 24.22
C PHE A 282 -7.94 7.97 25.51
N ARG A 283 -8.70 8.76 26.25
CA ARG A 283 -9.41 8.28 27.46
C ARG A 283 -10.87 8.00 27.11
N PRO A 284 -11.46 6.91 27.59
CA PRO A 284 -12.85 6.54 27.26
C PRO A 284 -13.88 7.62 27.57
N GLU A 285 -13.66 8.42 28.60
CA GLU A 285 -14.52 9.54 28.99
C GLU A 285 -14.46 10.74 28.05
N ASP A 286 -13.39 10.86 27.29
CA ASP A 286 -13.14 12.00 26.39
C ASP A 286 -13.55 11.70 24.94
N ILE A 287 -13.92 10.45 24.67
CA ILE A 287 -14.46 10.03 23.37
C ILE A 287 -15.97 10.19 23.39
N HIS A 288 -16.46 11.20 22.70
CA HIS A 288 -17.89 11.45 22.51
C HIS A 288 -18.35 10.93 21.17
N VAL A 289 -19.51 10.28 21.14
CA VAL A 289 -20.07 9.68 19.91
C VAL A 289 -21.37 10.39 19.57
N MET A 290 -21.51 10.80 18.32
CA MET A 290 -22.69 11.47 17.77
C MET A 290 -23.24 10.68 16.57
N LYS A 291 -24.56 10.75 16.35
CA LYS A 291 -25.16 10.18 15.12
C LYS A 291 -24.73 11.02 13.93
N LYS A 292 -24.29 10.38 12.85
CA LYS A 292 -24.08 11.07 11.58
C LYS A 292 -25.38 11.70 11.07
N GLU A 293 -25.29 12.91 10.56
CA GLU A 293 -26.42 13.61 9.94
C GLU A 293 -26.92 12.81 8.72
N GLY A 294 -28.22 12.62 8.64
CA GLY A 294 -28.88 11.93 7.50
C GLY A 294 -29.24 10.45 7.74
N GLN A 295 -28.93 9.87 8.88
CA GLN A 295 -29.39 8.53 9.28
C GLN A 295 -30.51 8.65 10.33
N TRP A 296 -31.76 8.72 9.86
CA TRP A 296 -32.98 8.71 10.69
C TRP A 296 -33.68 7.36 10.62
#